data_d21cc7e20fab8e557e17b6a58f7c4449
#
_entry.id   d21cc7e20fab8e557e17b6a58f7c4449
#
_cell.length_a   1.000
_cell.length_b   1.000
_cell.length_c   1.000
_cell.angle_alpha   90.00
_cell.angle_beta   90.00
_cell.angle_gamma   90.00
#
_symmetry.space_group_name_H-M   'P 1'
#
loop_
_entity.id
_entity.type
_entity.pdbx_description
1 polymer ?
#
loop_
_entity_poly.entity_id
_entity_poly.type
_entity_poly.pdbx_seq_one_letter_code
_entity_poly.pdbx_strand_id
1 'polypeptide(L)'
;MRPLPARPDLPQATATRLAGKRQEIADSANTREAAHRIYTSSRQANWFRQVTNALKNMTGPGERCMFCSGSQCSQVEHFRPKAVFPIEAMDWENFLWICGICNQSKGDRFPPDTEPGERIVDPTTENVWEFFFIDEFGNLTPRWRPDLESIDPRADITIRIIGLDRDALQLTRQARLRDLREKAQDALRLLANGELTVDDLRQRLNDWRLQPFQPDVADYFLHGPGRTEDPFSELLARSNG
;
A
#
# COMPACT_ATOMS: atom_id res chain seq x y z
N MET A 1 -1.69 -2.30 4.72
CA MET A 1 -1.93 -1.87 3.32
C MET A 1 -2.91 -0.72 3.36
N ARG A 2 -2.78 0.26 2.51
CA ARG A 2 -3.70 1.40 2.36
C ARG A 2 -3.81 1.78 0.89
N PRO A 3 -4.85 2.50 0.47
CA PRO A 3 -4.89 3.09 -0.87
C PRO A 3 -3.70 4.01 -1.09
N LEU A 4 -3.16 3.99 -2.29
CA LEU A 4 -2.07 4.87 -2.69
C LEU A 4 -2.58 5.92 -3.68
N PRO A 5 -1.90 7.06 -3.79
CA PRO A 5 -2.23 8.03 -4.83
C PRO A 5 -2.02 7.41 -6.22
N ALA A 6 -2.71 7.95 -7.22
CA ALA A 6 -2.49 7.55 -8.61
C ALA A 6 -1.01 7.65 -8.99
N ARG A 7 -0.58 6.74 -9.84
CA ARG A 7 0.80 6.75 -10.35
C ARG A 7 1.06 8.06 -11.10
N PRO A 8 2.16 8.77 -10.77
CA PRO A 8 2.53 9.96 -11.53
C PRO A 8 3.09 9.56 -12.89
N ASP A 9 2.96 10.46 -13.86
CA ASP A 9 3.68 10.33 -15.11
C ASP A 9 5.18 10.39 -14.89
N LEU A 10 5.91 9.50 -15.54
CA LEU A 10 7.36 9.56 -15.56
C LEU A 10 7.84 10.58 -16.59
N PRO A 11 9.03 11.18 -16.39
CA PRO A 11 9.65 11.98 -17.44
C PRO A 11 9.72 11.21 -18.76
N GLN A 12 9.38 11.87 -19.87
CA GLN A 12 9.27 11.25 -21.19
C GLN A 12 10.49 10.38 -21.57
N ALA A 13 11.70 10.84 -21.26
CA ALA A 13 12.92 10.08 -21.54
C ALA A 13 12.98 8.76 -20.76
N THR A 14 12.46 8.74 -19.53
CA THR A 14 12.41 7.51 -18.71
C THR A 14 11.33 6.56 -19.20
N ALA A 15 10.15 7.07 -19.51
CA ALA A 15 9.05 6.29 -20.09
C ALA A 15 9.48 5.63 -21.42
N THR A 16 10.13 6.40 -22.31
CA THR A 16 10.67 5.88 -23.57
C THR A 16 11.72 4.79 -23.35
N ARG A 17 12.59 4.94 -22.34
CA ARG A 17 13.59 3.90 -22.01
C ARG A 17 12.95 2.63 -21.47
N LEU A 18 11.93 2.74 -20.61
CA LEU A 18 11.19 1.57 -20.12
C LEU A 18 10.53 0.83 -21.28
N ALA A 19 9.84 1.55 -22.19
CA ALA A 19 9.20 0.98 -23.35
C ALA A 19 10.22 0.27 -24.28
N GLY A 20 11.38 0.90 -24.54
CA GLY A 20 12.45 0.28 -25.33
C GLY A 20 13.03 -0.99 -24.68
N LYS A 21 13.19 -1.00 -23.34
CA LYS A 21 13.65 -2.18 -22.60
C LYS A 21 12.61 -3.30 -22.58
N ARG A 22 11.34 -2.95 -22.49
CA ARG A 22 10.24 -3.92 -22.63
C ARG A 22 10.26 -4.58 -24.02
N GLN A 23 10.43 -3.77 -25.09
CA GLN A 23 10.52 -4.30 -26.44
C GLN A 23 11.75 -5.21 -26.62
N GLU A 24 12.92 -4.83 -26.05
CA GLU A 24 14.13 -5.66 -26.07
C GLU A 24 13.89 -7.05 -25.44
N ILE A 25 13.07 -7.11 -24.36
CA ILE A 25 12.68 -8.38 -23.75
C ILE A 25 11.75 -9.15 -24.68
N ALA A 26 10.75 -8.50 -25.26
CA ALA A 26 9.75 -9.15 -26.12
C ALA A 26 10.38 -9.75 -27.39
N ASP A 27 11.42 -9.10 -27.94
CA ASP A 27 12.14 -9.55 -29.15
C ASP A 27 13.18 -10.63 -28.84
N SER A 28 13.41 -10.96 -27.56
CA SER A 28 14.39 -11.96 -27.16
C SER A 28 13.87 -13.39 -27.34
N ALA A 29 14.71 -14.28 -27.86
CA ALA A 29 14.42 -15.70 -27.94
C ALA A 29 14.19 -16.38 -26.57
N ASN A 30 14.79 -15.81 -25.50
CA ASN A 30 14.56 -16.21 -24.10
C ASN A 30 14.14 -15.01 -23.28
N THR A 31 12.84 -14.71 -23.27
CA THR A 31 12.25 -13.56 -22.59
C THR A 31 12.54 -13.55 -21.09
N ARG A 32 12.56 -14.71 -20.43
CA ARG A 32 12.79 -14.83 -18.98
C ARG A 32 14.22 -14.43 -18.60
N GLU A 33 15.21 -14.90 -19.32
CA GLU A 33 16.60 -14.55 -19.11
C GLU A 33 16.85 -13.07 -19.46
N ALA A 34 16.29 -12.60 -20.57
CA ALA A 34 16.34 -11.19 -20.97
C ALA A 34 15.75 -10.27 -19.90
N ALA A 35 14.57 -10.59 -19.37
CA ALA A 35 13.92 -9.84 -18.29
C ALA A 35 14.83 -9.73 -17.05
N HIS A 36 15.41 -10.84 -16.62
CA HIS A 36 16.32 -10.84 -15.48
C HIS A 36 17.55 -9.94 -15.70
N ARG A 37 18.24 -10.12 -16.83
CA ARG A 37 19.43 -9.37 -17.21
C ARG A 37 19.14 -7.88 -17.37
N ILE A 38 18.09 -7.55 -18.13
CA ILE A 38 17.72 -6.15 -18.46
C ILE A 38 17.27 -5.41 -17.20
N TYR A 39 16.42 -6.00 -16.37
CA TYR A 39 16.02 -5.39 -15.12
C TYR A 39 17.21 -5.17 -14.18
N THR A 40 18.07 -6.18 -14.00
CA THR A 40 19.24 -6.10 -13.11
C THR A 40 20.18 -4.98 -13.52
N SER A 41 20.47 -4.82 -14.82
CA SER A 41 21.30 -3.74 -15.33
C SER A 41 20.60 -2.36 -15.23
N SER A 42 19.30 -2.32 -15.54
CA SER A 42 18.52 -1.07 -15.54
C SER A 42 18.41 -0.46 -14.15
N ARG A 43 18.11 -1.26 -13.13
CA ARG A 43 17.95 -0.75 -11.75
C ARG A 43 19.23 -0.14 -11.16
N GLN A 44 20.40 -0.44 -11.72
CA GLN A 44 21.70 0.13 -11.33
C GLN A 44 22.01 1.43 -12.07
N ALA A 45 21.28 1.71 -13.17
CA ALA A 45 21.54 2.88 -13.99
C ALA A 45 20.95 4.16 -13.37
N ASN A 46 21.64 5.30 -13.57
CA ASN A 46 21.22 6.60 -13.01
C ASN A 46 19.79 7.00 -13.42
N TRP A 47 19.37 6.70 -14.65
CA TRP A 47 18.04 7.04 -15.13
C TRP A 47 16.91 6.34 -14.36
N PHE A 48 17.16 5.13 -13.81
CA PHE A 48 16.18 4.37 -13.06
C PHE A 48 15.85 5.00 -11.70
N ARG A 49 16.68 5.93 -11.22
CA ARG A 49 16.39 6.72 -10.01
C ARG A 49 15.08 7.51 -10.13
N GLN A 50 14.68 7.90 -11.34
CA GLN A 50 13.40 8.59 -11.55
C GLN A 50 12.22 7.66 -11.28
N VAL A 51 12.31 6.38 -11.67
CA VAL A 51 11.33 5.34 -11.31
C VAL A 51 11.28 5.17 -9.79
N THR A 52 12.43 4.98 -9.16
CA THR A 52 12.54 4.80 -7.71
C THR A 52 11.96 5.98 -6.94
N ASN A 53 12.29 7.20 -7.32
CA ASN A 53 11.81 8.41 -6.65
C ASN A 53 10.29 8.59 -6.82
N ALA A 54 9.75 8.29 -8.00
CA ALA A 54 8.31 8.34 -8.23
C ALA A 54 7.56 7.36 -7.32
N LEU A 55 8.05 6.12 -7.20
CA LEU A 55 7.46 5.12 -6.30
C LEU A 55 7.56 5.53 -4.82
N LYS A 56 8.70 6.07 -4.39
CA LYS A 56 8.88 6.58 -3.02
C LYS A 56 7.88 7.68 -2.69
N ASN A 57 7.72 8.63 -3.60
CA ASN A 57 6.78 9.75 -3.41
C ASN A 57 5.33 9.28 -3.25
N MET A 58 4.93 8.20 -3.93
CA MET A 58 3.60 7.60 -3.77
C MET A 58 3.35 7.08 -2.35
N THR A 59 4.39 6.67 -1.63
CA THR A 59 4.24 6.11 -0.28
C THR A 59 4.21 7.16 0.83
N GLY A 60 4.50 8.41 0.50
CA GLY A 60 4.52 9.53 1.45
C GLY A 60 5.72 9.53 2.39
N PRO A 61 5.67 10.34 3.45
CA PRO A 61 6.75 10.46 4.42
C PRO A 61 7.15 9.11 5.01
N GLY A 62 8.46 8.84 5.09
CA GLY A 62 9.00 7.62 5.68
C GLY A 62 9.09 6.42 4.73
N GLU A 63 8.80 6.59 3.44
CA GLU A 63 9.03 5.58 2.39
C GLU A 63 8.48 4.19 2.75
N ARG A 64 7.22 4.11 3.20
CA ARG A 64 6.62 2.88 3.71
C ARG A 64 6.28 1.88 2.61
N CYS A 65 6.29 0.62 2.99
CA CYS A 65 5.94 -0.49 2.10
C CYS A 65 4.53 -0.37 1.54
N MET A 66 4.38 -0.46 0.23
CA MET A 66 3.08 -0.39 -0.44
C MET A 66 2.14 -1.52 0.00
N PHE A 67 2.68 -2.67 0.42
CA PHE A 67 1.86 -3.75 0.97
C PHE A 67 1.61 -3.60 2.48
N CYS A 68 2.65 -3.63 3.32
CA CYS A 68 2.42 -3.72 4.76
C CYS A 68 2.31 -2.38 5.47
N SER A 69 2.68 -1.27 4.85
CA SER A 69 2.74 0.09 5.43
C SER A 69 3.58 0.22 6.71
N GLY A 70 4.04 -0.89 7.28
CA GLY A 70 4.69 -0.97 8.58
C GLY A 70 6.21 -0.84 8.56
N SER A 71 6.86 -1.19 7.45
CA SER A 71 8.31 -1.23 7.34
C SER A 71 8.83 -0.20 6.35
N GLN A 72 9.99 0.37 6.66
CA GLN A 72 10.74 1.19 5.73
C GLN A 72 11.20 0.34 4.54
N CYS A 73 11.06 0.88 3.33
CA CYS A 73 11.36 0.17 2.10
C CYS A 73 12.75 0.48 1.56
N SER A 74 13.26 -0.45 0.76
CA SER A 74 14.57 -0.30 0.16
C SER A 74 14.66 -0.79 -1.28
N GLN A 75 13.58 -1.30 -1.88
CA GLN A 75 13.68 -1.92 -3.20
C GLN A 75 12.44 -1.71 -4.08
N VAL A 76 12.71 -1.55 -5.37
CA VAL A 76 11.71 -1.66 -6.43
C VAL A 76 11.52 -3.13 -6.74
N GLU A 77 10.29 -3.59 -6.73
CA GLU A 77 9.91 -4.97 -7.00
C GLU A 77 8.71 -5.02 -7.95
N HIS A 78 8.37 -6.20 -8.45
CA HIS A 78 7.32 -6.42 -9.43
C HIS A 78 6.03 -6.88 -8.75
N PHE A 79 4.90 -6.26 -9.08
CA PHE A 79 3.58 -6.77 -8.68
C PHE A 79 3.36 -8.15 -9.29
N ARG A 80 3.46 -8.26 -10.62
CA ARG A 80 3.49 -9.51 -11.38
C ARG A 80 4.93 -9.95 -11.54
N PRO A 81 5.34 -11.10 -10.96
CA PRO A 81 6.73 -11.52 -10.94
C PRO A 81 7.34 -11.66 -12.34
N LYS A 82 8.49 -11.04 -12.56
CA LYS A 82 9.20 -11.12 -13.87
C LYS A 82 9.59 -12.54 -14.28
N ALA A 83 9.67 -13.47 -13.32
CA ALA A 83 9.93 -14.87 -13.60
C ALA A 83 8.74 -15.58 -14.31
N VAL A 84 7.52 -15.06 -14.07
CA VAL A 84 6.26 -15.58 -14.62
C VAL A 84 5.78 -14.70 -15.78
N PHE A 85 5.95 -13.37 -15.64
CA PHE A 85 5.50 -12.35 -16.60
C PHE A 85 6.70 -11.54 -17.13
N PRO A 86 7.63 -12.16 -17.88
CA PRO A 86 8.89 -11.52 -18.25
C PRO A 86 8.72 -10.25 -19.10
N ILE A 87 7.72 -10.18 -19.96
CA ILE A 87 7.47 -9.01 -20.81
C ILE A 87 7.09 -7.79 -19.98
N GLU A 88 6.46 -7.97 -18.82
CA GLU A 88 6.06 -6.92 -17.92
C GLU A 88 7.18 -6.47 -16.96
N ALA A 89 8.38 -7.04 -17.08
CA ALA A 89 9.50 -6.76 -16.19
C ALA A 89 10.00 -5.29 -16.25
N MET A 90 9.65 -4.55 -17.30
CA MET A 90 10.00 -3.15 -17.48
C MET A 90 8.75 -2.24 -17.60
N ASP A 91 7.59 -2.73 -17.21
CA ASP A 91 6.37 -1.92 -17.16
C ASP A 91 6.34 -1.04 -15.92
N TRP A 92 6.09 0.27 -16.13
CA TRP A 92 5.91 1.22 -15.04
C TRP A 92 4.80 0.82 -14.07
N GLU A 93 3.68 0.33 -14.63
CA GLU A 93 2.51 -0.11 -13.88
C GLU A 93 2.78 -1.36 -13.03
N ASN A 94 3.82 -2.12 -13.36
CA ASN A 94 4.19 -3.33 -12.65
C ASN A 94 5.18 -3.12 -11.50
N PHE A 95 5.68 -1.90 -11.28
CA PHE A 95 6.64 -1.64 -10.21
C PHE A 95 5.98 -1.26 -8.89
N LEU A 96 6.52 -1.77 -7.79
CA LEU A 96 6.13 -1.44 -6.42
C LEU A 96 7.35 -1.02 -5.60
N TRP A 97 7.12 -0.18 -4.57
CA TRP A 97 8.09 0.12 -3.53
C TRP A 97 7.77 -0.68 -2.28
N ILE A 98 8.55 -1.74 -2.00
CA ILE A 98 8.24 -2.68 -0.94
C ILE A 98 9.45 -3.00 -0.04
N CYS A 99 9.17 -3.49 1.16
CA CYS A 99 10.19 -3.95 2.09
C CYS A 99 10.66 -5.38 1.77
N GLY A 100 11.87 -5.71 2.24
CA GLY A 100 12.46 -7.03 2.04
C GLY A 100 11.60 -8.18 2.55
N ILE A 101 10.89 -7.99 3.67
CA ILE A 101 10.02 -9.03 4.25
C ILE A 101 8.85 -9.34 3.31
N CYS A 102 8.13 -8.32 2.83
CA CYS A 102 7.02 -8.53 1.89
C CYS A 102 7.50 -9.09 0.55
N ASN A 103 8.68 -8.67 0.07
CA ASN A 103 9.28 -9.21 -1.13
C ASN A 103 9.62 -10.70 -0.97
N GLN A 104 10.28 -11.06 0.14
CA GLN A 104 10.62 -12.46 0.43
C GLN A 104 9.37 -13.33 0.59
N SER A 105 8.36 -12.83 1.32
CA SER A 105 7.09 -13.55 1.47
C SER A 105 6.39 -13.76 0.13
N LYS A 106 6.34 -12.74 -0.72
CA LYS A 106 5.71 -12.82 -2.03
C LYS A 106 6.50 -13.75 -2.97
N GLY A 107 7.81 -13.52 -3.11
CA GLY A 107 8.64 -14.21 -4.09
C GLY A 107 8.01 -14.18 -5.49
N ASP A 108 8.04 -15.32 -6.17
CA ASP A 108 7.41 -15.50 -7.48
C ASP A 108 5.96 -16.01 -7.38
N ARG A 109 5.37 -16.04 -6.18
CA ARG A 109 3.99 -16.47 -5.98
C ARG A 109 3.03 -15.40 -6.50
N PHE A 110 2.30 -15.77 -7.51
CA PHE A 110 1.26 -14.94 -8.11
C PHE A 110 0.21 -15.88 -8.68
N PRO A 111 -1.04 -15.83 -8.23
CA PRO A 111 -2.09 -16.69 -8.74
C PRO A 111 -2.30 -16.47 -10.24
N PRO A 112 -2.65 -17.51 -11.00
CA PRO A 112 -2.91 -17.36 -12.42
C PRO A 112 -4.13 -16.45 -12.65
N ASP A 113 -4.10 -15.66 -13.73
CA ASP A 113 -5.21 -14.77 -14.11
C ASP A 113 -6.46 -15.52 -14.63
N THR A 114 -6.45 -16.84 -14.59
CA THR A 114 -7.53 -17.69 -15.14
C THR A 114 -8.81 -17.62 -14.33
N GLU A 115 -8.71 -17.25 -13.03
CA GLU A 115 -9.85 -17.09 -12.15
C GLU A 115 -9.89 -15.65 -11.60
N PRO A 116 -10.94 -14.88 -11.87
CA PRO A 116 -11.07 -13.47 -11.42
C PRO A 116 -10.94 -13.28 -9.90
N GLY A 117 -11.24 -14.31 -9.10
CA GLY A 117 -11.17 -14.29 -7.64
C GLY A 117 -9.79 -14.58 -7.05
N GLU A 118 -8.78 -14.92 -7.85
CA GLU A 118 -7.50 -15.40 -7.31
C GLU A 118 -6.36 -14.38 -7.34
N ARG A 119 -6.52 -13.24 -8.00
CA ARG A 119 -5.47 -12.20 -8.04
C ARG A 119 -5.29 -11.55 -6.69
N ILE A 120 -4.03 -11.28 -6.31
CA ILE A 120 -3.74 -10.43 -5.15
C ILE A 120 -4.24 -9.00 -5.42
N VAL A 121 -4.60 -8.30 -4.34
CA VAL A 121 -5.05 -6.90 -4.41
C VAL A 121 -3.87 -5.98 -4.71
N ASP A 122 -4.00 -5.14 -5.73
CA ASP A 122 -3.00 -4.15 -6.11
C ASP A 122 -3.26 -2.81 -5.39
N PRO A 123 -2.42 -2.41 -4.42
CA PRO A 123 -2.63 -1.17 -3.68
C PRO A 123 -2.44 0.10 -4.53
N THR A 124 -1.93 -0.01 -5.76
CA THR A 124 -1.67 1.13 -6.65
C THR A 124 -2.80 1.46 -7.59
N THR A 125 -3.73 0.52 -7.80
CA THR A 125 -4.84 0.65 -8.75
C THR A 125 -6.20 0.40 -8.12
N GLU A 126 -6.26 -0.22 -6.94
CA GLU A 126 -7.50 -0.63 -6.30
C GLU A 126 -7.69 0.06 -4.95
N ASN A 127 -8.95 0.32 -4.59
CA ASN A 127 -9.28 0.79 -3.25
C ASN A 127 -9.22 -0.40 -2.28
N VAL A 128 -8.13 -0.50 -1.53
CA VAL A 128 -7.88 -1.63 -0.62
C VAL A 128 -8.97 -1.80 0.43
N TRP A 129 -9.68 -0.73 0.81
CA TRP A 129 -10.75 -0.79 1.80
C TRP A 129 -12.06 -1.44 1.30
N GLU A 130 -12.14 -1.75 0.02
CA GLU A 130 -13.19 -2.61 -0.53
C GLU A 130 -12.95 -4.09 -0.24
N PHE A 131 -11.70 -4.47 0.02
CA PHE A 131 -11.26 -5.84 0.25
C PHE A 131 -10.97 -6.13 1.73
N PHE A 132 -10.51 -5.13 2.48
CA PHE A 132 -10.02 -5.32 3.85
C PHE A 132 -10.71 -4.40 4.84
N PHE A 133 -10.64 -4.80 6.11
CA PHE A 133 -10.85 -3.93 7.26
C PHE A 133 -9.77 -4.20 8.31
N ILE A 134 -9.61 -3.28 9.28
CA ILE A 134 -8.73 -3.45 10.42
C ILE A 134 -9.61 -3.69 11.64
N ASP A 135 -9.43 -4.81 12.31
CA ASP A 135 -10.16 -5.14 13.52
C ASP A 135 -9.59 -4.43 14.78
N GLU A 136 -10.28 -4.57 15.91
CA GLU A 136 -9.90 -3.96 17.19
C GLU A 136 -8.56 -4.47 17.73
N PHE A 137 -8.09 -5.62 17.26
CA PHE A 137 -6.81 -6.23 17.62
C PHE A 137 -5.66 -5.84 16.68
N GLY A 138 -5.93 -5.05 15.64
CA GLY A 138 -4.94 -4.62 14.65
C GLY A 138 -4.72 -5.62 13.51
N ASN A 139 -5.56 -6.63 13.37
CA ASN A 139 -5.49 -7.53 12.21
C ASN A 139 -6.01 -6.84 10.97
N LEU A 140 -5.35 -7.06 9.85
CA LEU A 140 -5.91 -6.78 8.54
C LEU A 140 -6.71 -8.01 8.12
N THR A 141 -8.02 -7.85 8.00
CA THR A 141 -8.98 -8.94 7.84
C THR A 141 -9.70 -8.82 6.50
N PRO A 142 -9.93 -9.93 5.76
CA PRO A 142 -10.75 -9.92 4.55
C PRO A 142 -12.18 -9.50 4.85
N ARG A 143 -12.78 -8.72 3.95
CA ARG A 143 -14.20 -8.40 4.04
C ARG A 143 -15.07 -9.59 3.67
N TRP A 144 -16.23 -9.68 4.31
CA TRP A 144 -17.29 -10.57 3.89
C TRP A 144 -17.91 -10.08 2.57
N ARG A 145 -18.10 -11.00 1.64
CA ARG A 145 -18.74 -10.77 0.33
C ARG A 145 -20.10 -11.45 0.33
N PRO A 146 -21.20 -10.69 0.47
CA PRO A 146 -22.56 -11.27 0.46
C PRO A 146 -22.90 -12.02 -0.82
N ASP A 147 -22.40 -11.56 -1.95
CA ASP A 147 -22.60 -12.17 -3.28
C ASP A 147 -21.89 -13.52 -3.45
N LEU A 148 -20.85 -13.77 -2.64
CA LEU A 148 -20.10 -15.04 -2.61
C LEU A 148 -20.42 -15.90 -1.39
N GLU A 149 -21.19 -15.39 -0.45
CA GLU A 149 -21.45 -16.01 0.87
C GLU A 149 -20.15 -16.46 1.57
N SER A 150 -19.07 -15.70 1.40
CA SER A 150 -17.74 -15.99 1.93
C SER A 150 -16.94 -14.72 2.19
N ILE A 151 -15.77 -14.86 2.83
CA ILE A 151 -14.76 -13.80 2.84
C ILE A 151 -14.26 -13.54 1.42
N ASP A 152 -13.79 -12.30 1.16
CA ASP A 152 -13.23 -11.95 -0.14
C ASP A 152 -11.99 -12.82 -0.44
N PRO A 153 -12.01 -13.67 -1.50
CA PRO A 153 -10.92 -14.60 -1.77
C PRO A 153 -9.63 -13.91 -2.22
N ARG A 154 -9.73 -12.73 -2.85
CA ARG A 154 -8.55 -11.94 -3.24
C ARG A 154 -7.87 -11.33 -2.03
N ALA A 155 -8.65 -10.87 -1.05
CA ALA A 155 -8.13 -10.37 0.20
C ALA A 155 -7.43 -11.47 0.98
N ASP A 156 -8.05 -12.63 1.12
CA ASP A 156 -7.49 -13.78 1.84
C ASP A 156 -6.17 -14.25 1.22
N ILE A 157 -6.14 -14.44 -0.11
CA ILE A 157 -4.92 -14.86 -0.80
C ILE A 157 -3.81 -13.79 -0.73
N THR A 158 -4.18 -12.49 -0.75
CA THR A 158 -3.23 -11.39 -0.60
C THR A 158 -2.57 -11.43 0.78
N ILE A 159 -3.36 -11.59 1.85
CA ILE A 159 -2.83 -11.71 3.21
C ILE A 159 -1.83 -12.84 3.30
N ARG A 160 -2.19 -14.03 2.82
CA ARG A 160 -1.33 -15.23 2.89
C ARG A 160 -0.07 -15.14 2.04
N ILE A 161 -0.15 -14.64 0.81
CA ILE A 161 1.00 -14.55 -0.09
C ILE A 161 2.00 -13.49 0.41
N ILE A 162 1.52 -12.34 0.85
CA ILE A 162 2.36 -11.23 1.30
C ILE A 162 2.76 -11.39 2.78
N GLY A 163 2.03 -12.23 3.54
CA GLY A 163 2.21 -12.38 4.97
C GLY A 163 1.79 -11.13 5.73
N LEU A 164 0.59 -10.59 5.44
CA LEU A 164 0.08 -9.36 6.09
C LEU A 164 -0.51 -9.62 7.48
N ASP A 165 -0.66 -10.88 7.84
CA ASP A 165 -1.10 -11.42 9.13
C ASP A 165 0.03 -11.67 10.14
N ARG A 166 1.26 -11.29 9.82
CA ARG A 166 2.42 -11.45 10.72
C ARG A 166 2.16 -10.77 12.08
N ASP A 167 2.49 -11.43 13.18
CA ASP A 167 2.37 -10.90 14.56
C ASP A 167 2.98 -9.52 14.72
N ALA A 168 4.16 -9.28 14.12
CA ALA A 168 4.83 -8.00 14.18
C ALA A 168 4.01 -6.87 13.53
N LEU A 169 3.24 -7.14 12.47
CA LEU A 169 2.35 -6.15 11.86
C LEU A 169 1.10 -5.93 12.69
N GLN A 170 0.51 -6.98 13.22
CA GLN A 170 -0.64 -6.91 14.11
C GLN A 170 -0.33 -6.05 15.34
N LEU A 171 0.75 -6.38 16.05
CA LEU A 171 1.16 -5.66 17.27
C LEU A 171 1.43 -4.17 17.00
N THR A 172 2.08 -3.85 15.88
CA THR A 172 2.34 -2.44 15.53
C THR A 172 1.08 -1.69 15.13
N ARG A 173 0.13 -2.33 14.40
CA ARG A 173 -1.18 -1.75 14.11
C ARG A 173 -2.01 -1.55 15.38
N GLN A 174 -2.02 -2.54 16.28
CA GLN A 174 -2.72 -2.43 17.57
C GLN A 174 -2.17 -1.28 18.41
N ALA A 175 -0.85 -1.13 18.49
CA ALA A 175 -0.22 -0.01 19.21
C ALA A 175 -0.62 1.35 18.58
N ARG A 176 -0.64 1.43 17.26
CA ARG A 176 -1.06 2.64 16.55
C ARG A 176 -2.54 2.94 16.74
N LEU A 177 -3.39 1.92 16.75
CA LEU A 177 -4.82 2.05 16.99
C LEU A 177 -5.09 2.63 18.38
N ARG A 178 -4.41 2.13 19.40
CA ARG A 178 -4.50 2.69 20.78
C ARG A 178 -4.07 4.14 20.83
N ASP A 179 -2.90 4.47 20.29
CA ASP A 179 -2.38 5.84 20.21
C ASP A 179 -3.37 6.80 19.54
N LEU A 180 -3.97 6.39 18.40
CA LEU A 180 -4.94 7.24 17.70
C LEU A 180 -6.25 7.41 18.49
N ARG A 181 -6.76 6.34 19.13
CA ARG A 181 -7.97 6.42 19.96
C ARG A 181 -7.77 7.35 21.16
N GLU A 182 -6.63 7.24 21.86
CA GLU A 182 -6.28 8.12 22.97
C GLU A 182 -6.18 9.59 22.51
N LYS A 183 -5.51 9.85 21.40
CA LYS A 183 -5.42 11.19 20.81
C LYS A 183 -6.79 11.73 20.38
N ALA A 184 -7.66 10.91 19.83
CA ALA A 184 -8.99 11.31 19.43
C ALA A 184 -9.86 11.68 20.64
N GLN A 185 -9.84 10.86 21.70
CA GLN A 185 -10.54 11.14 22.94
C GLN A 185 -10.03 12.42 23.64
N ASP A 186 -8.70 12.60 23.66
CA ASP A 186 -8.10 13.81 24.22
C ASP A 186 -8.49 15.08 23.43
N ALA A 187 -8.48 15.00 22.09
CA ALA A 187 -8.91 16.11 21.26
C ALA A 187 -10.39 16.47 21.47
N LEU A 188 -11.29 15.48 21.60
CA LEU A 188 -12.70 15.70 21.93
C LEU A 188 -12.87 16.37 23.28
N ARG A 189 -12.11 15.94 24.30
CA ARG A 189 -12.10 16.56 25.63
C ARG A 189 -11.65 18.03 25.59
N LEU A 190 -10.55 18.32 24.88
CA LEU A 190 -10.03 19.68 24.74
C LEU A 190 -10.99 20.60 23.99
N LEU A 191 -11.67 20.08 22.94
CA LEU A 191 -12.73 20.83 22.24
C LEU A 191 -13.90 21.15 23.16
N ALA A 192 -14.36 20.17 23.95
CA ALA A 192 -15.48 20.38 24.90
C ALA A 192 -15.16 21.41 25.96
N ASN A 193 -13.90 21.53 26.38
CA ASN A 193 -13.42 22.52 27.37
C ASN A 193 -13.09 23.89 26.75
N GLY A 194 -13.14 24.04 25.44
CA GLY A 194 -12.71 25.26 24.73
C GLY A 194 -11.19 25.48 24.70
N GLU A 195 -10.42 24.44 25.01
CA GLU A 195 -8.94 24.45 25.02
C GLU A 195 -8.34 24.15 23.64
N LEU A 196 -9.15 23.69 22.67
CA LEU A 196 -8.79 23.40 21.30
C LEU A 196 -9.80 24.05 20.36
N THR A 197 -9.34 24.68 19.29
CA THR A 197 -10.24 25.18 18.22
C THR A 197 -10.48 24.12 17.16
N VAL A 198 -11.51 24.33 16.32
CA VAL A 198 -11.78 23.44 15.17
C VAL A 198 -10.63 23.46 14.16
N ASP A 199 -9.97 24.61 13.97
CA ASP A 199 -8.82 24.72 13.07
C ASP A 199 -7.60 23.96 13.60
N ASP A 200 -7.34 24.03 14.92
CA ASP A 200 -6.29 23.22 15.55
C ASP A 200 -6.59 21.70 15.40
N LEU A 201 -7.88 21.32 15.52
CA LEU A 201 -8.28 19.95 15.29
C LEU A 201 -7.99 19.50 13.85
N ARG A 202 -8.37 20.29 12.84
CA ARG A 202 -8.09 20.01 11.44
C ARG A 202 -6.59 19.81 11.19
N GLN A 203 -5.77 20.66 11.79
CA GLN A 203 -4.30 20.53 11.71
C GLN A 203 -3.82 19.22 12.35
N ARG A 204 -4.30 18.89 13.56
CA ARG A 204 -3.93 17.61 14.22
C ARG A 204 -4.33 16.39 13.40
N LEU A 205 -5.52 16.35 12.82
CA LEU A 205 -5.97 15.24 11.96
C LEU A 205 -5.05 15.05 10.75
N ASN A 206 -4.65 16.18 10.13
CA ASN A 206 -3.70 16.13 9.03
C ASN A 206 -2.32 15.60 9.47
N ASP A 207 -1.83 16.05 10.62
CA ASP A 207 -0.54 15.60 11.19
C ASP A 207 -0.57 14.10 11.52
N TRP A 208 -1.68 13.59 12.07
CA TRP A 208 -1.82 12.15 12.36
C TRP A 208 -1.78 11.30 11.10
N ARG A 209 -2.37 11.78 10.01
CA ARG A 209 -2.33 11.12 8.70
C ARG A 209 -0.93 11.06 8.13
N LEU A 210 -0.14 12.13 8.30
CA LEU A 210 1.20 12.26 7.74
C LEU A 210 2.27 11.51 8.54
N GLN A 211 1.94 11.00 9.74
CA GLN A 211 2.89 10.24 10.52
C GLN A 211 3.31 8.95 9.81
N PRO A 212 4.60 8.65 9.74
CA PRO A 212 5.10 7.50 8.99
C PRO A 212 4.86 6.15 9.68
N PHE A 213 4.46 6.14 10.98
CA PHE A 213 4.22 4.92 11.73
C PHE A 213 2.80 4.39 11.48
N GLN A 214 2.71 3.20 10.87
CA GLN A 214 1.44 2.54 10.51
C GLN A 214 0.42 3.49 9.85
N PRO A 215 0.76 4.06 8.69
CA PRO A 215 -0.14 5.01 8.01
C PRO A 215 -1.44 4.37 7.51
N ASP A 216 -1.49 3.04 7.35
CA ASP A 216 -2.70 2.29 7.02
C ASP A 216 -3.76 2.39 8.14
N VAL A 217 -3.37 2.35 9.42
CA VAL A 217 -4.30 2.51 10.54
C VAL A 217 -4.88 3.93 10.54
N ALA A 218 -4.04 4.97 10.38
CA ALA A 218 -4.52 6.34 10.32
C ALA A 218 -5.46 6.56 9.12
N ASP A 219 -5.13 6.03 7.94
CA ASP A 219 -5.98 6.13 6.75
C ASP A 219 -7.31 5.40 6.95
N TYR A 220 -7.32 4.22 7.56
CA TYR A 220 -8.54 3.45 7.85
C TYR A 220 -9.53 4.24 8.70
N PHE A 221 -9.08 4.87 9.80
CA PHE A 221 -9.95 5.60 10.72
C PHE A 221 -10.24 7.04 10.31
N LEU A 222 -9.39 7.69 9.52
CA LEU A 222 -9.62 9.08 9.11
C LEU A 222 -10.28 9.19 7.72
N HIS A 223 -10.07 8.25 6.83
CA HIS A 223 -10.56 8.29 5.45
C HIS A 223 -11.27 7.02 5.00
N GLY A 224 -10.97 5.89 5.62
CA GLY A 224 -11.53 4.58 5.31
C GLY A 224 -12.81 4.25 6.09
N PRO A 225 -13.18 2.97 6.11
CA PRO A 225 -14.41 2.51 6.75
C PRO A 225 -14.49 2.75 8.25
N GLY A 226 -13.37 2.76 8.96
CA GLY A 226 -13.31 3.00 10.40
C GLY A 226 -13.70 4.42 10.83
N ARG A 227 -13.87 5.35 9.87
CA ARG A 227 -14.33 6.73 10.15
C ARG A 227 -15.72 6.81 10.81
N THR A 228 -16.50 5.75 10.73
CA THR A 228 -17.81 5.66 11.36
C THR A 228 -17.76 5.06 12.77
N GLU A 229 -16.60 4.64 13.24
CA GLU A 229 -16.39 4.10 14.57
C GLU A 229 -16.01 5.21 15.56
N ASP A 230 -16.58 5.15 16.78
CA ASP A 230 -16.18 6.07 17.84
C ASP A 230 -14.76 5.75 18.35
N PRO A 231 -13.98 6.77 18.74
CA PRO A 231 -14.30 8.22 18.83
C PRO A 231 -14.12 8.98 17.51
N PHE A 232 -13.78 8.33 16.40
CA PHE A 232 -13.43 8.99 15.14
C PHE A 232 -14.66 9.61 14.46
N SER A 233 -15.82 8.96 14.55
CA SER A 233 -17.06 9.48 13.98
C SER A 233 -17.43 10.86 14.57
N GLU A 234 -17.38 11.00 15.88
CA GLU A 234 -17.64 12.29 16.55
C GLU A 234 -16.56 13.32 16.22
N LEU A 235 -15.28 12.91 16.26
CA LEU A 235 -14.15 13.79 15.98
C LEU A 235 -14.22 14.39 14.57
N LEU A 236 -14.53 13.57 13.56
CA LEU A 236 -14.66 14.01 12.17
C LEU A 236 -15.89 14.90 11.96
N ALA A 237 -17.00 14.61 12.63
CA ALA A 237 -18.18 15.47 12.60
C ALA A 237 -17.86 16.88 13.15
N ARG A 238 -17.12 16.97 14.27
CA ARG A 238 -16.67 18.23 14.86
C ARG A 238 -15.68 19.01 13.98
N SER A 239 -14.88 18.33 13.18
CA SER A 239 -13.91 18.97 12.28
C SER A 239 -14.55 19.60 11.02
N ASN A 240 -15.76 19.18 10.66
CA ASN A 240 -16.47 19.63 9.46
C ASN A 240 -17.48 20.78 9.76
N GLY A 241 -17.77 21.07 11.01
CA GLY A 241 -18.62 22.19 11.44
C GLY A 241 -17.82 23.43 11.70
#